data_228572dfaba7663264a99095b626bcb4
#
_entry.id   228572dfaba7663264a99095b626bcb4
#
_cell.length_a   1.000
_cell.length_b   1.000
_cell.length_c   1.000
_cell.angle_alpha   90.00
_cell.angle_beta   90.00
_cell.angle_gamma   90.00
#
_symmetry.space_group_name_H-M   'P 1'
#
loop_
_entity.id
_entity.type
_entity.pdbx_description
1 polymer ?
#
loop_
_entity_poly.entity_id
_entity_poly.type
_entity_poly.pdbx_seq_one_letter_code
_entity_poly.pdbx_strand_id
1 'polypeptide(L)'
;MRVFGLLAALTLGVAALGSAQSIPSTATGGRVYEMRTYYAAEGKLEALHARFRDHTVAIFKKHDMTVVGFWVPVDGTTGAATGNTLVYILSYPSLDARKKSWDAFGADPEWTAAKTESEKNGKLVDKVDSVFLTPTDYSPLK
;
A
#
# COMPACT_ATOMS: atom_id res chain seq x y z
N MET A 1 6.04 -47.55 -63.70
CA MET A 1 5.14 -47.59 -62.52
C MET A 1 5.95 -47.17 -61.31
N ARG A 2 5.74 -45.98 -60.87
CA ARG A 2 6.42 -45.39 -59.67
C ARG A 2 5.34 -45.08 -58.68
N VAL A 3 5.35 -45.75 -57.52
CA VAL A 3 4.42 -45.54 -56.40
C VAL A 3 5.06 -44.55 -55.45
N PHE A 4 4.47 -43.36 -55.31
CA PHE A 4 4.88 -42.35 -54.32
C PHE A 4 4.17 -42.65 -53.01
N GLY A 5 4.94 -43.02 -51.99
CA GLY A 5 4.45 -43.13 -50.63
C GLY A 5 4.39 -41.77 -49.95
N LEU A 6 3.22 -41.41 -49.44
CA LEU A 6 2.97 -40.19 -48.67
C LEU A 6 3.30 -40.45 -47.19
N LEU A 7 4.37 -39.83 -46.69
CA LEU A 7 4.64 -39.80 -45.24
C LEU A 7 3.85 -38.66 -44.60
N ALA A 8 2.88 -39.01 -43.78
CA ALA A 8 2.17 -38.05 -42.92
C ALA A 8 2.98 -37.85 -41.63
N ALA A 9 3.55 -36.68 -41.47
CA ALA A 9 4.21 -36.26 -40.22
C ALA A 9 3.15 -35.79 -39.22
N LEU A 10 2.98 -36.59 -38.16
CA LEU A 10 2.10 -36.25 -37.04
C LEU A 10 2.86 -35.37 -36.04
N THR A 11 2.63 -34.06 -36.05
CA THR A 11 3.16 -33.14 -35.05
C THR A 11 2.30 -33.19 -33.80
N LEU A 12 2.81 -33.83 -32.72
CA LEU A 12 2.24 -33.71 -31.39
C LEU A 12 2.47 -32.28 -30.86
N GLY A 13 1.42 -31.48 -30.85
CA GLY A 13 1.41 -30.20 -30.13
C GLY A 13 1.31 -30.46 -28.62
N VAL A 14 2.39 -30.21 -27.89
CA VAL A 14 2.36 -30.17 -26.42
C VAL A 14 1.72 -28.87 -26.00
N ALA A 15 0.43 -28.90 -25.62
CA ALA A 15 -0.23 -27.80 -24.97
C ALA A 15 0.30 -27.71 -23.52
N ALA A 16 1.16 -26.74 -23.24
CA ALA A 16 1.54 -26.41 -21.88
C ALA A 16 0.33 -25.77 -21.18
N LEU A 17 -0.38 -26.57 -20.39
CA LEU A 17 -1.35 -26.08 -19.42
C LEU A 17 -0.60 -25.31 -18.35
N GLY A 18 -0.49 -23.99 -18.52
CA GLY A 18 -0.06 -23.08 -17.49
C GLY A 18 -1.05 -23.16 -16.33
N SER A 19 -0.67 -23.88 -15.27
CA SER A 19 -1.40 -23.86 -14.01
C SER A 19 -1.33 -22.43 -13.46
N ALA A 20 -2.39 -21.65 -13.66
CA ALA A 20 -2.61 -20.44 -12.91
C ALA A 20 -2.72 -20.84 -11.44
N GLN A 21 -1.65 -20.64 -10.69
CA GLN A 21 -1.68 -20.77 -9.24
C GLN A 21 -2.57 -19.67 -8.73
N SER A 22 -3.83 -20.00 -8.44
CA SER A 22 -4.71 -19.18 -7.65
C SER A 22 -4.04 -18.98 -6.29
N ILE A 23 -3.59 -17.77 -6.03
CA ILE A 23 -3.17 -17.34 -4.70
C ILE A 23 -4.39 -17.59 -3.81
N PRO A 24 -4.29 -18.44 -2.77
CA PRO A 24 -5.43 -18.62 -1.88
C PRO A 24 -5.76 -17.28 -1.25
N SER A 25 -6.91 -16.72 -1.59
CA SER A 25 -7.51 -15.60 -0.90
C SER A 25 -7.98 -16.10 0.48
N THR A 26 -7.04 -16.30 1.39
CA THR A 26 -7.36 -16.52 2.80
C THR A 26 -7.59 -15.17 3.48
N ALA A 27 -8.54 -14.41 2.98
CA ALA A 27 -9.17 -13.34 3.74
C ALA A 27 -10.21 -13.95 4.70
N THR A 28 -9.80 -14.91 5.52
CA THR A 28 -10.61 -15.37 6.63
C THR A 28 -10.41 -14.38 7.76
N GLY A 29 -11.27 -13.36 7.86
CA GLY A 29 -11.64 -12.66 9.09
C GLY A 29 -10.54 -12.05 9.97
N GLY A 30 -9.31 -11.89 9.49
CA GLY A 30 -8.21 -11.36 10.28
C GLY A 30 -7.96 -9.87 10.03
N ARG A 31 -7.31 -9.22 11.01
CA ARG A 31 -6.87 -7.83 10.91
C ARG A 31 -5.94 -7.63 9.70
N VAL A 32 -6.16 -6.54 8.97
CA VAL A 32 -5.34 -6.13 7.83
C VAL A 32 -4.47 -4.95 8.23
N TYR A 33 -3.22 -4.97 7.83
CA TYR A 33 -2.29 -3.86 8.00
C TYR A 33 -2.00 -3.22 6.65
N GLU A 34 -1.88 -1.90 6.63
CA GLU A 34 -1.49 -1.14 5.44
C GLU A 34 -0.24 -0.35 5.77
N MET A 35 0.89 -0.74 5.20
CA MET A 35 2.12 0.03 5.26
C MET A 35 2.10 1.04 4.14
N ARG A 36 2.27 2.31 4.49
CA ARG A 36 2.31 3.41 3.53
C ARG A 36 3.65 4.12 3.61
N THR A 37 4.26 4.31 2.46
CA THR A 37 5.50 5.07 2.31
C THR A 37 5.18 6.36 1.54
N TYR A 38 5.38 7.48 2.21
CA TYR A 38 5.21 8.80 1.63
C TYR A 38 6.57 9.37 1.26
N TYR A 39 6.68 9.82 0.02
CA TYR A 39 7.83 10.57 -0.47
C TYR A 39 7.45 12.04 -0.50
N ALA A 40 7.97 12.81 0.44
CA ALA A 40 7.71 14.23 0.52
C ALA A 40 8.38 14.96 -0.65
N ALA A 41 7.77 16.04 -1.12
CA ALA A 41 8.41 16.95 -2.05
C ALA A 41 9.67 17.56 -1.39
N GLU A 42 10.60 18.03 -2.22
CA GLU A 42 11.86 18.59 -1.74
C GLU A 42 11.65 19.66 -0.67
N GLY A 43 12.33 19.49 0.48
CA GLY A 43 12.23 20.39 1.63
C GLY A 43 10.87 20.38 2.37
N LYS A 44 9.95 19.46 2.04
CA LYS A 44 8.59 19.44 2.62
C LYS A 44 8.38 18.40 3.72
N LEU A 45 9.37 17.58 4.06
CA LEU A 45 9.19 16.51 5.05
C LEU A 45 8.75 17.05 6.42
N GLU A 46 9.35 18.14 6.92
CA GLU A 46 8.96 18.69 8.23
C GLU A 46 7.53 19.27 8.20
N ALA A 47 7.12 19.93 7.12
CA ALA A 47 5.74 20.36 6.95
C ALA A 47 4.76 19.18 6.88
N LEU A 48 5.18 18.07 6.28
CA LEU A 48 4.41 16.82 6.27
C LEU A 48 4.29 16.24 7.68
N HIS A 49 5.38 16.22 8.46
CA HIS A 49 5.35 15.79 9.87
C HIS A 49 4.42 16.68 10.71
N ALA A 50 4.46 18.00 10.54
CA ALA A 50 3.56 18.91 11.23
C ALA A 50 2.09 18.59 10.91
N ARG A 51 1.73 18.41 9.63
CA ARG A 51 0.37 18.02 9.25
C ARG A 51 -0.08 16.72 9.89
N PHE A 52 0.81 15.69 9.95
CA PHE A 52 0.49 14.43 10.61
C PHE A 52 0.27 14.62 12.11
N ARG A 53 1.18 15.31 12.79
CA ARG A 53 1.16 15.54 14.23
C ARG A 53 -0.04 16.34 14.69
N ASP A 54 -0.34 17.40 13.97
CA ASP A 54 -1.32 18.39 14.40
C ASP A 54 -2.75 18.07 13.95
N HIS A 55 -2.91 17.29 12.86
CA HIS A 55 -4.21 17.02 12.25
C HIS A 55 -4.44 15.55 11.90
N THR A 56 -3.60 14.96 11.04
CA THR A 56 -3.90 13.69 10.37
C THR A 56 -4.12 12.55 11.35
N VAL A 57 -3.29 12.44 12.41
CA VAL A 57 -3.40 11.37 13.42
C VAL A 57 -4.74 11.42 14.15
N ALA A 58 -5.23 12.60 14.51
CA ALA A 58 -6.53 12.78 15.16
C ALA A 58 -7.68 12.36 14.21
N ILE A 59 -7.58 12.76 12.93
CA ILE A 59 -8.58 12.42 11.91
C ILE A 59 -8.55 10.91 11.60
N PHE A 60 -7.39 10.27 11.57
CA PHE A 60 -7.30 8.80 11.47
C PHE A 60 -8.10 8.12 12.59
N LYS A 61 -7.88 8.55 13.83
CA LYS A 61 -8.61 8.00 14.98
C LYS A 61 -10.12 8.23 14.89
N LYS A 62 -10.55 9.39 14.41
CA LYS A 62 -11.96 9.75 14.20
C LYS A 62 -12.64 8.79 13.21
N HIS A 63 -11.90 8.26 12.25
CA HIS A 63 -12.40 7.36 11.20
C HIS A 63 -11.97 5.90 11.38
N ASP A 64 -11.78 5.46 12.63
CA ASP A 64 -11.48 4.05 13.00
C ASP A 64 -10.21 3.47 12.33
N MET A 65 -9.26 4.33 11.98
CA MET A 65 -7.95 3.91 11.50
C MET A 65 -7.00 3.75 12.68
N THR A 66 -6.65 2.52 13.02
CA THR A 66 -5.72 2.27 14.14
C THR A 66 -4.28 2.47 13.67
N VAL A 67 -3.60 3.44 14.25
CA VAL A 67 -2.18 3.68 14.00
C VAL A 67 -1.33 2.64 14.72
N VAL A 68 -0.45 1.95 13.99
CA VAL A 68 0.57 1.06 14.54
C VAL A 68 1.83 1.86 14.88
N GLY A 69 2.26 2.74 13.99
CA GLY A 69 3.41 3.62 14.22
C GLY A 69 3.81 4.41 12.98
N PHE A 70 4.79 5.30 13.20
CA PHE A 70 5.42 6.15 12.19
C PHE A 70 6.92 6.04 12.28
N TRP A 71 7.60 6.00 11.15
CA TRP A 71 9.05 5.89 11.06
C TRP A 71 9.60 6.79 9.96
N VAL A 72 10.84 7.22 10.15
CA VAL A 72 11.67 7.78 9.09
C VAL A 72 12.87 6.85 8.87
N PRO A 73 13.36 6.68 7.64
CA PRO A 73 14.57 5.92 7.40
C PRO A 73 15.76 6.51 8.16
N VAL A 74 16.62 5.64 8.67
CA VAL A 74 17.89 6.07 9.30
C VAL A 74 18.87 6.45 8.19
N ASP A 75 19.53 7.60 8.33
CA ASP A 75 20.52 8.09 7.38
C ASP A 75 21.65 7.08 7.17
N GLY A 76 22.06 6.93 5.91
CA GLY A 76 23.15 6.01 5.53
C GLY A 76 22.74 4.54 5.43
N THR A 77 21.47 4.20 5.65
CA THR A 77 20.97 2.84 5.38
C THR A 77 20.54 2.71 3.93
N THR A 78 20.84 1.55 3.33
CA THR A 78 20.70 1.32 1.89
C THR A 78 19.25 1.39 1.41
N GLY A 79 19.04 2.06 0.29
CA GLY A 79 17.85 1.94 -0.56
C GLY A 79 16.68 2.87 -0.28
N ALA A 80 16.67 3.64 0.81
CA ALA A 80 15.67 4.67 1.04
C ALA A 80 16.25 6.06 0.74
N ALA A 81 15.47 6.90 0.05
CA ALA A 81 15.78 8.31 -0.04
C ALA A 81 15.63 8.93 1.36
N THR A 82 16.77 9.06 2.04
CA THR A 82 16.83 9.69 3.36
C THR A 82 16.51 11.18 3.23
N GLY A 83 15.81 11.73 4.23
CA GLY A 83 15.50 13.16 4.26
C GLY A 83 14.18 13.58 3.60
N ASN A 84 13.50 12.68 2.88
CA ASN A 84 12.19 13.00 2.31
C ASN A 84 11.11 11.92 2.50
N THR A 85 11.38 10.89 3.32
CA THR A 85 10.51 9.71 3.42
C THR A 85 9.88 9.59 4.81
N LEU A 86 8.57 9.38 4.82
CA LEU A 86 7.79 9.00 6.00
C LEU A 86 7.13 7.65 5.75
N VAL A 87 7.38 6.67 6.63
CA VAL A 87 6.70 5.37 6.62
C VAL A 87 5.73 5.30 7.79
N TYR A 88 4.55 4.76 7.57
CA TYR A 88 3.63 4.47 8.66
C TYR A 88 2.78 3.24 8.37
N ILE A 89 2.27 2.63 9.43
CA ILE A 89 1.41 1.46 9.33
C ILE A 89 0.09 1.76 10.05
N LEU A 90 -1.00 1.49 9.34
CA LEU A 90 -2.35 1.48 9.87
C LEU A 90 -2.87 0.05 9.94
N SER A 91 -3.81 -0.22 10.84
CA SER A 91 -4.50 -1.51 10.88
C SER A 91 -6.01 -1.35 10.91
N TYR A 92 -6.68 -2.33 10.32
CA TYR A 92 -8.14 -2.37 10.15
C TYR A 92 -8.68 -3.76 10.45
N PRO A 93 -9.94 -3.88 10.89
CA PRO A 93 -10.59 -5.19 11.06
C PRO A 93 -10.70 -5.99 9.75
N SER A 94 -10.81 -5.32 8.60
CA SER A 94 -10.94 -5.93 7.28
C SER A 94 -10.61 -4.93 6.17
N LEU A 95 -10.47 -5.40 4.92
CA LEU A 95 -10.34 -4.54 3.74
C LEU A 95 -11.57 -3.67 3.51
N ASP A 96 -12.78 -4.17 3.80
CA ASP A 96 -14.01 -3.40 3.71
C ASP A 96 -14.05 -2.27 4.76
N ALA A 97 -13.62 -2.56 6.00
CA ALA A 97 -13.48 -1.53 7.03
C ALA A 97 -12.47 -0.46 6.60
N ARG A 98 -11.33 -0.88 6.05
CA ARG A 98 -10.33 0.02 5.49
C ARG A 98 -10.93 0.94 4.43
N LYS A 99 -11.67 0.38 3.47
CA LYS A 99 -12.31 1.18 2.42
C LYS A 99 -13.25 2.23 3.01
N LYS A 100 -14.13 1.84 3.93
CA LYS A 100 -15.06 2.77 4.60
C LYS A 100 -14.34 3.88 5.34
N SER A 101 -13.28 3.55 6.08
CA SER A 101 -12.47 4.52 6.82
C SER A 101 -11.82 5.55 5.89
N TRP A 102 -11.23 5.11 4.77
CA TRP A 102 -10.61 6.02 3.81
C TRP A 102 -11.63 6.87 3.05
N ASP A 103 -12.80 6.33 2.69
CA ASP A 103 -13.86 7.09 2.07
C ASP A 103 -14.35 8.21 3.02
N ALA A 104 -14.56 7.88 4.30
CA ALA A 104 -14.98 8.83 5.33
C ALA A 104 -13.89 9.88 5.63
N PHE A 105 -12.62 9.46 5.73
CA PHE A 105 -11.47 10.36 5.89
C PHE A 105 -11.36 11.34 4.72
N GLY A 106 -11.49 10.86 3.49
CA GLY A 106 -11.40 11.71 2.29
C GLY A 106 -12.52 12.74 2.19
N ALA A 107 -13.69 12.44 2.75
CA ALA A 107 -14.86 13.32 2.79
C ALA A 107 -14.87 14.26 4.00
N ASP A 108 -13.94 14.11 4.94
CA ASP A 108 -13.90 14.91 6.18
C ASP A 108 -13.49 16.35 5.91
N PRO A 109 -14.32 17.36 6.29
CA PRO A 109 -13.99 18.77 6.12
C PRO A 109 -12.74 19.19 6.90
N GLU A 110 -12.45 18.57 8.05
CA GLU A 110 -11.22 18.85 8.81
C GLU A 110 -9.98 18.41 8.04
N TRP A 111 -10.04 17.23 7.37
CA TRP A 111 -8.98 16.79 6.48
C TRP A 111 -8.80 17.74 5.30
N THR A 112 -9.90 18.14 4.65
CA THR A 112 -9.85 19.08 3.52
C THR A 112 -9.21 20.40 3.93
N ALA A 113 -9.58 20.96 5.07
CA ALA A 113 -9.01 22.20 5.60
C ALA A 113 -7.51 22.05 5.92
N ALA A 114 -7.13 20.98 6.65
CA ALA A 114 -5.74 20.72 7.01
C ALA A 114 -4.85 20.51 5.78
N LYS A 115 -5.34 19.78 4.79
CA LYS A 115 -4.63 19.57 3.52
C LYS A 115 -4.45 20.89 2.77
N THR A 116 -5.52 21.66 2.58
CA THR A 116 -5.49 22.94 1.86
C THR A 116 -4.52 23.92 2.52
N GLU A 117 -4.59 24.07 3.84
CA GLU A 117 -3.70 24.99 4.57
C GLU A 117 -2.24 24.54 4.49
N SER A 118 -1.97 23.26 4.69
CA SER A 118 -0.59 22.75 4.65
C SER A 118 0.04 22.79 3.25
N GLU A 119 -0.77 22.77 2.20
CA GLU A 119 -0.33 22.76 0.81
C GLU A 119 -0.44 24.12 0.10
N LYS A 120 -0.80 25.20 0.81
CA LYS A 120 -0.88 26.56 0.24
C LYS A 120 0.41 27.04 -0.44
N ASN A 121 1.56 26.53 0.00
CA ASN A 121 2.87 26.83 -0.56
C ASN A 121 3.43 25.63 -1.40
N GLY A 122 2.55 24.87 -2.01
CA GLY A 122 2.87 23.72 -2.83
C GLY A 122 2.58 22.37 -2.14
N LYS A 123 2.48 21.32 -2.95
CA LYS A 123 2.22 19.97 -2.46
C LYS A 123 3.27 19.49 -1.46
N LEU A 124 2.85 18.73 -0.48
CA LEU A 124 3.78 18.12 0.50
C LEU A 124 4.28 16.76 0.09
N VAL A 125 3.55 16.03 -0.75
CA VAL A 125 3.83 14.63 -1.10
C VAL A 125 3.88 14.47 -2.61
N ASP A 126 4.98 13.92 -3.10
CA ASP A 126 5.18 13.62 -4.53
C ASP A 126 4.61 12.25 -4.89
N LYS A 127 4.80 11.25 -4.02
CA LYS A 127 4.42 9.87 -4.27
C LYS A 127 4.00 9.18 -2.97
N VAL A 128 3.07 8.22 -3.09
CA VAL A 128 2.69 7.30 -2.02
C VAL A 128 2.74 5.88 -2.55
N ASP A 129 3.48 5.01 -1.88
CA ASP A 129 3.40 3.57 -2.05
C ASP A 129 2.58 2.97 -0.91
N SER A 130 1.79 1.94 -1.21
CA SER A 130 0.95 1.25 -0.23
C SER A 130 1.07 -0.25 -0.41
N VAL A 131 1.31 -0.97 0.70
CA VAL A 131 1.41 -2.43 0.74
C VAL A 131 0.47 -2.96 1.80
N PHE A 132 -0.39 -3.93 1.44
CA PHE A 132 -1.25 -4.63 2.38
C PHE A 132 -0.54 -5.85 2.94
N LEU A 133 -0.68 -6.03 4.26
CA LEU A 133 0.00 -7.06 5.02
C LEU A 133 -1.02 -7.83 5.85
N THR A 134 -0.84 -9.14 5.92
CA THR A 134 -1.56 -10.02 6.84
C THR A 134 -0.55 -10.58 7.84
N PRO A 135 -0.84 -10.56 9.15
CA PRO A 135 0.09 -11.14 10.13
C PRO A 135 0.26 -12.64 9.92
N THR A 136 1.48 -13.11 10.11
CA THR A 136 1.78 -14.55 10.14
C THR A 136 1.28 -15.15 11.47
N ASP A 137 1.21 -16.50 11.53
CA ASP A 137 0.80 -17.23 12.76
C ASP A 137 1.72 -16.98 13.96
N TYR A 138 3.00 -16.68 13.70
CA TYR A 138 4.01 -16.33 14.73
C TYR A 138 4.17 -14.81 14.96
N SER A 139 3.38 -13.95 14.29
CA SER A 139 3.45 -12.51 14.51
C SER A 139 2.93 -12.14 15.91
N PRO A 140 3.61 -11.26 16.66
CA PRO A 140 3.08 -10.73 17.93
C PRO A 140 1.89 -9.80 17.74
N LEU A 141 1.74 -9.21 16.55
CA LEU A 141 0.59 -8.39 16.17
C LEU A 141 -0.42 -9.24 15.40
N LYS A 142 -1.69 -9.23 15.84
CA LYS A 142 -2.79 -10.00 15.23
C LYS A 142 -3.93 -9.06 14.82
#